data_a891c4bd7a98cad483cdc50032d032a3
#
_entry.id   a891c4bd7a98cad483cdc50032d032a3
#
_cell.length_a   1.000
_cell.length_b   1.000
_cell.length_c   1.000
_cell.angle_alpha   90.00
_cell.angle_beta   90.00
_cell.angle_gamma   90.00
#
_symmetry.space_group_name_H-M   'P 1'
#
loop_
_entity.id
_entity.type
_entity.pdbx_description
1 polymer ?
#
loop_
_entity_poly.entity_id
_entity_poly.type
_entity_poly.pdbx_seq_one_letter_code
_entity_poly.pdbx_strand_id
1 'polypeptide(L)'
;MTENEVKLDLSFIRNYTTQEEFCFGFADDLFEQWPELAKAGVDSHTLLRYVLTNARSHIQTMDILQANGTTKVVPLYQITISMLKDIQKDLEKRFEEWDNEHYDPWSKLNTRKTSDEDFKAVLHELTFQLPENEEKMFGYWIWQAINKLRGHFPEYPTFLGMVGKPGDGKDFTLGQFQLALGISDESGLIPRGFSMSELDAAFCGKEFYSQGIVRFEEISARRKADIDTFKTVITNPKVTVKEKYKMPFEFLSRNSYCGTANESFQCMINDTENRRIIEINWKSLKGKVSKKEVRNIFDRLIACCPEEEIYDEDEILSYIHAQFDGDITIDKIWSSEALRNKLSSASRIRVGEVKEYLRCSFAEARKFLQDEKYFEYVESGHYYRILPAILDVLNVE
;
A
#
# COMPACT_ATOMS: atom_id res chain seq x y z
N MET A 1 17.61 -20.13 21.44
CA MET A 1 18.48 -18.98 21.66
C MET A 1 19.90 -19.46 21.35
N THR A 2 20.50 -18.93 20.31
CA THR A 2 21.88 -19.22 19.88
C THR A 2 22.86 -18.39 20.73
N GLU A 3 24.11 -18.82 20.84
CA GLU A 3 25.20 -18.44 21.77
C GLU A 3 25.52 -16.95 22.04
N ASN A 4 24.74 -15.99 21.55
CA ASN A 4 24.78 -14.59 21.97
C ASN A 4 23.54 -14.28 22.84
N GLU A 5 23.52 -14.84 24.07
CA GLU A 5 22.52 -14.45 25.06
C GLU A 5 22.71 -12.98 25.42
N VAL A 6 21.84 -12.12 24.89
CA VAL A 6 21.67 -10.75 25.41
C VAL A 6 21.23 -10.91 26.87
N LYS A 7 22.12 -10.64 27.81
CA LYS A 7 21.83 -10.72 29.24
C LYS A 7 20.98 -9.53 29.62
N LEU A 8 19.72 -9.77 29.88
CA LEU A 8 18.85 -8.80 30.52
C LEU A 8 19.37 -8.52 31.94
N ASP A 9 19.68 -7.29 32.24
CA ASP A 9 20.11 -6.87 33.57
C ASP A 9 18.88 -6.54 34.45
N LEU A 10 18.56 -7.39 35.37
CA LEU A 10 17.54 -7.18 36.39
C LEU A 10 18.13 -6.66 37.70
N SER A 11 19.39 -6.25 37.74
CA SER A 11 20.07 -5.78 38.97
C SER A 11 19.44 -4.51 39.55
N PHE A 12 18.79 -3.68 38.71
CA PHE A 12 18.06 -2.49 39.13
C PHE A 12 16.93 -2.77 40.12
N ILE A 13 16.37 -4.00 40.14
CA ILE A 13 15.34 -4.43 41.13
C ILE A 13 15.85 -4.25 42.57
N ARG A 14 17.14 -4.33 42.76
CA ARG A 14 17.76 -4.13 44.10
C ARG A 14 17.69 -2.67 44.57
N ASN A 15 17.38 -1.72 43.71
CA ASN A 15 17.24 -0.32 44.07
C ASN A 15 15.89 -0.06 44.77
N TYR A 16 14.91 -0.93 44.60
CA TYR A 16 13.60 -0.77 45.23
C TYR A 16 13.64 -1.35 46.64
N THR A 17 13.19 -0.56 47.61
CA THR A 17 13.15 -0.93 49.01
C THR A 17 11.73 -1.21 49.53
N THR A 18 10.74 -0.74 48.77
CA THR A 18 9.32 -0.93 49.07
C THR A 18 8.56 -1.52 47.89
N GLN A 19 7.41 -2.13 48.21
CA GLN A 19 6.48 -2.63 47.18
C GLN A 19 5.97 -1.50 46.26
N GLU A 20 5.76 -0.32 46.82
CA GLU A 20 5.25 0.84 46.10
C GLU A 20 6.29 1.34 45.07
N GLU A 21 7.54 1.52 45.48
CA GLU A 21 8.64 1.86 44.56
C GLU A 21 8.77 0.85 43.42
N PHE A 22 8.68 -0.45 43.74
CA PHE A 22 8.71 -1.48 42.71
C PHE A 22 7.53 -1.37 41.72
N CYS A 23 6.31 -1.12 42.19
CA CYS A 23 5.15 -0.99 41.35
C CYS A 23 5.24 0.20 40.38
N PHE A 24 5.82 1.33 40.82
CA PHE A 24 5.89 2.55 40.04
C PHE A 24 7.11 2.60 39.10
N GLY A 25 8.25 2.06 39.52
CA GLY A 25 9.52 2.21 38.79
C GLY A 25 9.88 1.02 37.89
N PHE A 26 9.44 -0.19 38.24
CA PHE A 26 9.93 -1.40 37.56
C PHE A 26 9.65 -1.45 36.06
N ALA A 27 8.45 -1.05 35.64
CA ALA A 27 8.09 -1.05 34.22
C ALA A 27 8.92 -0.01 33.43
N ASP A 28 9.18 1.15 34.04
CA ASP A 28 9.98 2.21 33.44
C ASP A 28 11.44 1.76 33.24
N ASP A 29 12.09 1.28 34.31
CA ASP A 29 13.48 0.82 34.27
C ASP A 29 13.68 -0.39 33.35
N LEU A 30 12.67 -1.26 33.22
CA LEU A 30 12.73 -2.37 32.26
C LEU A 30 12.57 -1.89 30.84
N PHE A 31 11.64 -0.96 30.62
CA PHE A 31 11.36 -0.46 29.27
C PHE A 31 12.53 0.37 28.71
N GLU A 32 13.33 1.03 29.56
CA GLU A 32 14.56 1.70 29.13
C GLU A 32 15.55 0.76 28.42
N GLN A 33 15.55 -0.53 28.75
CA GLN A 33 16.42 -1.53 28.11
C GLN A 33 15.83 -2.07 26.79
N TRP A 34 14.54 -1.84 26.56
CA TRP A 34 13.81 -2.45 25.44
C TRP A 34 14.38 -2.10 24.06
N PRO A 35 14.74 -0.85 23.73
CA PRO A 35 15.24 -0.50 22.41
C PRO A 35 16.49 -1.31 22.00
N GLU A 36 17.38 -1.59 22.93
CA GLU A 36 18.60 -2.38 22.68
C GLU A 36 18.29 -3.88 22.56
N LEU A 37 17.37 -4.39 23.36
CA LEU A 37 16.92 -5.77 23.32
C LEU A 37 16.18 -6.08 22.02
N ALA A 38 15.31 -5.18 21.58
CA ALA A 38 14.60 -5.28 20.33
C ALA A 38 15.55 -5.28 19.12
N LYS A 39 16.56 -4.38 19.08
CA LYS A 39 17.62 -4.39 18.06
C LYS A 39 18.40 -5.69 18.02
N ALA A 40 18.60 -6.33 19.17
CA ALA A 40 19.24 -7.64 19.27
C ALA A 40 18.31 -8.81 18.89
N GLY A 41 17.07 -8.54 18.49
CA GLY A 41 16.10 -9.56 18.06
C GLY A 41 15.39 -10.27 19.20
N VAL A 42 15.35 -9.69 20.38
CA VAL A 42 14.55 -10.22 21.52
C VAL A 42 13.10 -9.79 21.31
N ASP A 43 12.18 -10.75 21.29
CA ASP A 43 10.75 -10.47 21.25
C ASP A 43 10.20 -10.15 22.65
N SER A 44 9.15 -9.32 22.69
CA SER A 44 8.52 -8.85 23.93
C SER A 44 7.97 -9.98 24.80
N HIS A 45 7.44 -11.04 24.18
CA HIS A 45 6.90 -12.19 24.93
C HIS A 45 7.99 -12.97 25.65
N THR A 46 9.13 -13.20 25.00
CA THR A 46 10.30 -13.87 25.61
C THR A 46 10.84 -13.03 26.76
N LEU A 47 10.93 -11.71 26.59
CA LEU A 47 11.34 -10.79 27.65
C LEU A 47 10.39 -10.86 28.85
N LEU A 48 9.10 -10.69 28.65
CA LEU A 48 8.10 -10.76 29.73
C LEU A 48 8.16 -12.08 30.49
N ARG A 49 8.27 -13.20 29.77
CA ARG A 49 8.39 -14.53 30.39
C ARG A 49 9.64 -14.64 31.27
N TYR A 50 10.77 -14.14 30.78
CA TYR A 50 12.02 -14.14 31.53
C TYR A 50 11.90 -13.30 32.82
N VAL A 51 11.36 -12.10 32.70
CA VAL A 51 11.16 -11.17 33.83
C VAL A 51 10.24 -11.75 34.88
N LEU A 52 9.07 -12.26 34.50
CA LEU A 52 8.10 -12.85 35.42
C LEU A 52 8.68 -14.07 36.18
N THR A 53 9.60 -14.78 35.55
CA THR A 53 10.26 -15.92 36.15
C THR A 53 11.36 -15.50 37.15
N ASN A 54 12.11 -14.48 36.82
CA ASN A 54 13.38 -14.16 37.52
C ASN A 54 13.30 -12.97 38.47
N ALA A 55 12.33 -12.06 38.31
CA ALA A 55 12.26 -10.79 39.08
C ALA A 55 12.35 -11.02 40.61
N ARG A 56 11.69 -12.04 41.11
CA ARG A 56 11.65 -12.35 42.56
C ARG A 56 13.00 -12.66 43.15
N SER A 57 13.94 -13.22 42.40
CA SER A 57 15.28 -13.59 42.89
C SER A 57 16.21 -12.40 43.09
N HIS A 58 15.83 -11.21 42.56
CA HIS A 58 16.62 -9.98 42.68
C HIS A 58 16.19 -9.05 43.81
N ILE A 59 15.09 -9.38 44.51
CA ILE A 59 14.63 -8.56 45.67
C ILE A 59 15.66 -8.65 46.80
N GLN A 60 15.99 -7.54 47.39
CA GLN A 60 16.84 -7.49 48.59
C GLN A 60 16.19 -8.20 49.75
N THR A 61 17.01 -8.79 50.59
CA THR A 61 16.57 -9.53 51.79
C THR A 61 17.09 -8.83 53.04
N MET A 62 16.35 -8.99 54.15
CA MET A 62 16.77 -8.55 55.47
C MET A 62 16.79 -9.71 56.45
N ASP A 63 17.60 -9.60 57.41
CA ASP A 63 17.68 -10.56 58.53
C ASP A 63 16.73 -10.11 59.64
N ILE A 64 15.78 -10.97 59.98
CA ILE A 64 14.88 -10.77 61.12
C ILE A 64 15.26 -11.73 62.24
N LEU A 65 15.66 -11.21 63.44
CA LEU A 65 15.89 -12.01 64.62
C LEU A 65 14.52 -12.49 65.17
N GLN A 66 14.34 -13.78 65.26
CA GLN A 66 13.13 -14.39 65.79
C GLN A 66 13.22 -14.49 67.35
N ALA A 67 12.04 -14.60 67.99
CA ALA A 67 11.94 -14.68 69.43
C ALA A 67 12.71 -15.91 70.05
N ASN A 68 12.98 -16.93 69.27
CA ASN A 68 13.77 -18.10 69.61
C ASN A 68 15.27 -17.94 69.44
N GLY A 69 15.73 -16.73 69.11
CA GLY A 69 17.17 -16.40 68.88
C GLY A 69 17.69 -16.85 67.51
N THR A 70 16.90 -17.35 66.61
CA THR A 70 17.31 -17.66 65.24
C THR A 70 17.08 -16.47 64.29
N THR A 71 17.96 -16.33 63.29
CA THR A 71 17.79 -15.32 62.27
C THR A 71 17.03 -15.92 61.08
N LYS A 72 15.99 -15.21 60.60
CA LYS A 72 15.25 -15.56 59.39
C LYS A 72 15.50 -14.52 58.31
N VAL A 73 15.98 -14.96 57.16
CA VAL A 73 16.12 -14.12 55.98
C VAL A 73 14.76 -13.97 55.30
N VAL A 74 14.31 -12.74 55.14
CA VAL A 74 13.04 -12.43 54.47
C VAL A 74 13.25 -11.36 53.38
N PRO A 75 12.50 -11.39 52.28
CA PRO A 75 12.58 -10.33 51.31
C PRO A 75 12.04 -9.01 51.90
N LEU A 76 12.61 -7.86 51.48
CA LEU A 76 12.18 -6.54 51.96
C LEU A 76 10.70 -6.25 51.64
N TYR A 77 10.26 -6.76 50.50
CA TYR A 77 8.86 -6.68 50.09
C TYR A 77 8.47 -7.95 49.31
N GLN A 78 7.17 -8.15 49.10
CA GLN A 78 6.66 -9.31 48.38
C GLN A 78 6.06 -8.87 47.04
N ILE A 79 6.48 -9.54 45.96
CA ILE A 79 5.86 -9.38 44.67
C ILE A 79 4.71 -10.40 44.57
N THR A 80 3.49 -9.88 44.47
CA THR A 80 2.30 -10.69 44.27
C THR A 80 2.08 -11.01 42.78
N ILE A 81 1.28 -12.03 42.51
CA ILE A 81 0.89 -12.38 41.14
C ILE A 81 0.06 -11.25 40.50
N SER A 82 -0.75 -10.55 41.30
CA SER A 82 -1.53 -9.41 40.80
C SER A 82 -0.63 -8.30 40.31
N MET A 83 0.38 -7.91 41.10
CA MET A 83 1.36 -6.88 40.70
C MET A 83 2.08 -7.25 39.40
N LEU A 84 2.52 -8.51 39.28
CA LEU A 84 3.18 -8.95 38.05
C LEU A 84 2.25 -8.91 36.84
N LYS A 85 0.96 -9.17 37.00
CA LYS A 85 -0.03 -9.05 35.93
C LYS A 85 -0.29 -7.59 35.52
N ASP A 86 -0.32 -6.68 36.50
CA ASP A 86 -0.51 -5.26 36.22
C ASP A 86 0.70 -4.68 35.46
N ILE A 87 1.91 -5.03 35.91
CA ILE A 87 3.18 -4.68 35.22
C ILE A 87 3.22 -5.31 33.83
N GLN A 88 2.86 -6.57 33.69
CA GLN A 88 2.79 -7.22 32.39
C GLN A 88 1.88 -6.45 31.42
N LYS A 89 0.70 -6.08 31.88
CA LYS A 89 -0.26 -5.33 31.06
C LYS A 89 0.27 -3.93 30.65
N ASP A 90 0.97 -3.25 31.54
CA ASP A 90 1.59 -1.96 31.22
C ASP A 90 2.73 -2.13 30.22
N LEU A 91 3.60 -3.13 30.40
CA LEU A 91 4.67 -3.43 29.47
C LEU A 91 4.15 -3.88 28.09
N GLU A 92 3.13 -4.73 28.04
CA GLU A 92 2.51 -5.13 26.77
C GLU A 92 2.01 -3.92 25.99
N LYS A 93 1.37 -2.96 26.66
CA LYS A 93 0.93 -1.71 26.05
C LYS A 93 2.12 -0.89 25.51
N ARG A 94 3.17 -0.71 26.32
CA ARG A 94 4.36 0.06 25.92
C ARG A 94 5.12 -0.60 24.76
N PHE A 95 5.22 -1.93 24.76
CA PHE A 95 5.83 -2.67 23.65
C PHE A 95 5.01 -2.50 22.37
N GLU A 96 3.68 -2.55 22.47
CA GLU A 96 2.80 -2.33 21.33
C GLU A 96 2.94 -0.90 20.77
N GLU A 97 3.02 0.11 21.63
CA GLU A 97 3.27 1.49 21.24
C GLU A 97 4.63 1.64 20.56
N TRP A 98 5.68 1.09 21.14
CA TRP A 98 7.03 1.12 20.57
C TRP A 98 7.11 0.37 19.24
N ASP A 99 6.53 -0.82 19.15
CA ASP A 99 6.48 -1.60 17.91
C ASP A 99 5.73 -0.85 16.80
N ASN A 100 4.67 -0.12 17.15
CA ASN A 100 3.94 0.69 16.18
C ASN A 100 4.76 1.88 15.67
N GLU A 101 5.56 2.51 16.54
CA GLU A 101 6.44 3.62 16.17
C GLU A 101 7.67 3.15 15.37
N HIS A 102 8.21 1.96 15.67
CA HIS A 102 9.46 1.46 15.11
C HIS A 102 9.25 0.28 14.13
N TYR A 103 8.00 -0.05 13.83
CA TYR A 103 7.68 -1.14 12.91
C TYR A 103 8.19 -0.83 11.51
N ASP A 104 9.24 -1.52 11.12
CA ASP A 104 9.80 -1.46 9.77
C ASP A 104 9.95 -2.87 9.18
N PRO A 105 8.86 -3.44 8.62
CA PRO A 105 8.90 -4.76 7.99
C PRO A 105 9.82 -4.79 6.76
N TRP A 106 10.25 -3.61 6.28
CA TRP A 106 11.02 -3.44 5.06
C TRP A 106 12.51 -3.16 5.30
N SER A 107 12.95 -3.12 6.55
CA SER A 107 14.36 -2.87 6.93
C SER A 107 15.36 -3.76 6.18
N LYS A 108 14.97 -5.02 5.88
CA LYS A 108 15.77 -5.97 5.10
C LYS A 108 15.97 -5.56 3.63
N LEU A 109 15.10 -4.69 3.09
CA LEU A 109 15.27 -4.19 1.72
C LEU A 109 16.50 -3.29 1.61
N ASN A 110 16.77 -2.50 2.65
CA ASN A 110 17.92 -1.59 2.71
C ASN A 110 19.26 -2.34 2.82
N THR A 111 19.23 -3.60 3.24
CA THR A 111 20.45 -4.44 3.36
C THR A 111 20.70 -5.30 2.11
N ARG A 112 19.83 -5.26 1.10
CA ARG A 112 20.07 -5.99 -0.15
C ARG A 112 21.27 -5.41 -0.88
N LYS A 113 22.04 -6.31 -1.50
CA LYS A 113 23.19 -5.93 -2.29
C LYS A 113 22.76 -5.03 -3.45
N THR A 114 23.33 -3.85 -3.55
CA THR A 114 23.13 -2.94 -4.67
C THR A 114 23.82 -3.47 -5.93
N SER A 115 23.24 -3.16 -7.08
CA SER A 115 23.78 -3.50 -8.40
C SER A 115 24.06 -2.20 -9.16
N ASP A 116 25.12 -2.17 -9.95
CA ASP A 116 25.47 -1.04 -10.82
C ASP A 116 24.75 -1.09 -12.17
N GLU A 117 23.77 -1.99 -12.34
CA GLU A 117 22.98 -2.06 -13.56
C GLU A 117 22.11 -0.80 -13.74
N ASP A 118 21.90 -0.40 -14.99
CA ASP A 118 20.98 0.71 -15.28
C ASP A 118 19.52 0.27 -15.09
N PHE A 119 18.85 0.92 -14.17
CA PHE A 119 17.45 0.64 -13.83
C PHE A 119 16.51 0.69 -15.06
N LYS A 120 16.68 1.69 -15.93
CA LYS A 120 15.85 1.84 -17.13
C LYS A 120 16.12 0.72 -18.15
N ALA A 121 17.38 0.30 -18.30
CA ALA A 121 17.74 -0.81 -19.18
C ALA A 121 17.15 -2.15 -18.66
N VAL A 122 17.23 -2.41 -17.36
CA VAL A 122 16.63 -3.61 -16.76
C VAL A 122 15.11 -3.58 -16.88
N LEU A 123 14.48 -2.41 -16.67
CA LEU A 123 13.04 -2.23 -16.84
C LEU A 123 12.59 -2.56 -18.25
N HIS A 124 13.34 -2.11 -19.27
CA HIS A 124 13.04 -2.34 -20.67
C HIS A 124 12.95 -3.83 -21.03
N GLU A 125 13.68 -4.71 -20.36
CA GLU A 125 13.58 -6.18 -20.56
C GLU A 125 12.17 -6.71 -20.26
N LEU A 126 11.41 -6.02 -19.40
CA LEU A 126 10.03 -6.37 -19.06
C LEU A 126 9.00 -5.61 -19.91
N THR A 127 9.33 -4.37 -20.28
CA THR A 127 8.40 -3.39 -20.87
C THR A 127 8.59 -3.16 -22.37
N PHE A 128 9.48 -3.89 -23.02
CA PHE A 128 9.85 -3.72 -24.43
C PHE A 128 8.68 -3.70 -25.44
N GLN A 129 7.48 -4.07 -25.01
CA GLN A 129 6.27 -4.02 -25.84
C GLN A 129 5.38 -2.80 -25.58
N LEU A 130 5.70 -2.02 -24.55
CA LEU A 130 4.95 -0.82 -24.22
C LEU A 130 5.44 0.38 -25.04
N PRO A 131 4.58 1.35 -25.31
CA PRO A 131 5.02 2.66 -25.78
C PRO A 131 5.96 3.31 -24.74
N GLU A 132 6.85 4.20 -25.22
CA GLU A 132 7.87 4.84 -24.37
C GLU A 132 7.28 5.56 -23.16
N ASN A 133 6.16 6.28 -23.34
CA ASN A 133 5.48 6.97 -22.27
C ASN A 133 4.87 6.00 -21.22
N GLU A 134 4.29 4.87 -21.66
CA GLU A 134 3.77 3.86 -20.74
C GLU A 134 4.91 3.13 -20.00
N GLU A 135 6.03 2.87 -20.67
CA GLU A 135 7.24 2.34 -20.04
C GLU A 135 7.77 3.28 -18.95
N LYS A 136 7.89 4.58 -19.25
CA LYS A 136 8.32 5.59 -18.27
C LYS A 136 7.39 5.66 -17.08
N MET A 137 6.07 5.67 -17.30
CA MET A 137 5.08 5.69 -16.23
C MET A 137 5.11 4.43 -15.37
N PHE A 138 5.26 3.25 -15.98
CA PHE A 138 5.42 2.00 -15.25
C PHE A 138 6.69 1.99 -14.41
N GLY A 139 7.81 2.42 -14.99
CA GLY A 139 9.09 2.56 -14.30
C GLY A 139 9.03 3.53 -13.13
N TYR A 140 8.37 4.67 -13.30
CA TYR A 140 8.15 5.64 -12.23
C TYR A 140 7.38 5.02 -11.05
N TRP A 141 6.30 4.27 -11.33
CA TRP A 141 5.55 3.60 -10.28
C TRP A 141 6.40 2.53 -9.56
N ILE A 142 7.19 1.72 -10.29
CA ILE A 142 8.10 0.71 -9.68
C ILE A 142 9.15 1.40 -8.80
N TRP A 143 9.75 2.50 -9.29
CA TRP A 143 10.71 3.30 -8.54
C TRP A 143 10.09 3.87 -7.26
N GLN A 144 8.89 4.47 -7.36
CA GLN A 144 8.15 4.95 -6.19
C GLN A 144 7.88 3.83 -5.19
N ALA A 145 7.42 2.67 -5.66
CA ALA A 145 7.06 1.54 -4.81
C ALA A 145 8.27 1.03 -4.01
N ILE A 146 9.42 0.88 -4.64
CA ILE A 146 10.65 0.45 -3.98
C ILE A 146 11.13 1.50 -2.97
N ASN A 147 11.15 2.78 -3.34
CA ASN A 147 11.64 3.85 -2.50
C ASN A 147 10.71 4.15 -1.31
N LYS A 148 9.38 4.03 -1.48
CA LYS A 148 8.45 4.09 -0.33
C LYS A 148 8.74 3.00 0.70
N LEU A 149 9.03 1.78 0.27
CA LEU A 149 9.41 0.70 1.18
C LEU A 149 10.72 0.97 1.90
N ARG A 150 11.65 1.70 1.27
CA ARG A 150 12.90 2.19 1.89
C ARG A 150 12.68 3.38 2.82
N GLY A 151 11.48 3.99 2.85
CA GLY A 151 11.14 5.14 3.68
C GLY A 151 11.23 6.49 2.97
N HIS A 152 11.45 6.50 1.66
CA HIS A 152 11.48 7.72 0.83
C HIS A 152 10.10 7.93 0.20
N PHE A 153 9.34 8.91 0.69
CA PHE A 153 7.97 9.15 0.22
C PHE A 153 7.98 10.11 -0.97
N PRO A 154 7.38 9.74 -2.12
CA PRO A 154 7.25 10.63 -3.27
C PRO A 154 6.26 11.76 -2.95
N GLU A 155 6.44 12.92 -3.57
CA GLU A 155 5.52 14.04 -3.43
C GLU A 155 4.14 13.71 -4.03
N TYR A 156 4.13 13.01 -5.15
CA TYR A 156 2.90 12.60 -5.86
C TYR A 156 2.78 11.07 -5.93
N PRO A 157 2.28 10.43 -4.86
CA PRO A 157 2.08 8.98 -4.88
C PRO A 157 1.02 8.59 -5.91
N THR A 158 1.35 7.60 -6.73
CA THR A 158 0.51 7.15 -7.83
C THR A 158 -0.04 5.74 -7.63
N PHE A 159 -1.16 5.47 -8.29
CA PHE A 159 -1.74 4.15 -8.44
C PHE A 159 -1.44 3.61 -9.84
N LEU A 160 -1.01 2.36 -9.92
CA LEU A 160 -0.80 1.69 -11.21
C LEU A 160 -2.03 0.86 -11.60
N GLY A 161 -2.69 1.23 -12.68
CA GLY A 161 -3.73 0.45 -13.34
C GLY A 161 -3.17 -0.30 -14.56
N MET A 162 -3.18 -1.64 -14.52
CA MET A 162 -2.82 -2.45 -15.67
C MET A 162 -4.08 -2.92 -16.40
N VAL A 163 -4.25 -2.44 -17.63
CA VAL A 163 -5.37 -2.80 -18.50
C VAL A 163 -4.90 -3.79 -19.56
N GLY A 164 -5.74 -4.74 -19.94
CA GLY A 164 -5.43 -5.72 -20.99
C GLY A 164 -6.41 -6.87 -21.00
N LYS A 165 -6.29 -7.74 -21.99
CA LYS A 165 -7.19 -8.89 -22.14
C LYS A 165 -7.05 -9.90 -21.00
N PRO A 166 -8.10 -10.66 -20.68
CA PRO A 166 -7.97 -11.81 -19.79
C PRO A 166 -6.87 -12.75 -20.25
N GLY A 167 -5.99 -13.15 -19.33
CA GLY A 167 -4.88 -14.05 -19.63
C GLY A 167 -3.57 -13.38 -20.09
N ASP A 168 -3.50 -12.05 -20.20
CA ASP A 168 -2.27 -11.32 -20.55
C ASP A 168 -1.22 -11.32 -19.43
N GLY A 169 -1.54 -11.89 -18.28
CA GLY A 169 -0.57 -12.06 -17.19
C GLY A 169 -0.37 -10.82 -16.31
N LYS A 170 -1.30 -9.89 -16.30
CA LYS A 170 -1.27 -8.68 -15.46
C LYS A 170 -1.05 -9.01 -13.98
N ASP A 171 -1.95 -9.82 -13.41
CA ASP A 171 -1.87 -10.23 -12.00
C ASP A 171 -0.63 -11.05 -11.70
N PHE A 172 -0.22 -11.90 -12.65
CA PHE A 172 1.01 -12.65 -12.55
C PHE A 172 2.23 -11.71 -12.44
N THR A 173 2.31 -10.70 -13.31
CA THR A 173 3.44 -9.75 -13.33
C THR A 173 3.53 -8.98 -12.02
N LEU A 174 2.43 -8.39 -11.56
CA LEU A 174 2.38 -7.68 -10.26
C LEU A 174 2.68 -8.62 -9.08
N GLY A 175 2.18 -9.86 -9.12
CA GLY A 175 2.49 -10.87 -8.13
C GLY A 175 3.97 -11.27 -8.09
N GLN A 176 4.66 -11.33 -9.24
CA GLN A 176 6.11 -11.57 -9.27
C GLN A 176 6.88 -10.40 -8.65
N PHE A 177 6.41 -9.17 -8.81
CA PHE A 177 6.98 -8.01 -8.12
C PHE A 177 6.79 -8.11 -6.60
N GLN A 178 5.59 -8.44 -6.12
CA GLN A 178 5.33 -8.68 -4.70
C GLN A 178 6.30 -9.73 -4.13
N LEU A 179 6.39 -10.89 -4.79
CA LEU A 179 7.32 -11.93 -4.37
C LEU A 179 8.79 -11.47 -4.39
N ALA A 180 9.22 -10.66 -5.37
CA ALA A 180 10.57 -10.10 -5.43
C ALA A 180 10.87 -9.19 -4.25
N LEU A 181 9.91 -8.46 -3.75
CA LEU A 181 10.00 -7.68 -2.54
C LEU A 181 10.00 -8.53 -1.25
N GLY A 182 9.72 -9.82 -1.35
CA GLY A 182 9.57 -10.72 -0.20
C GLY A 182 8.15 -10.75 0.36
N ILE A 183 7.19 -10.19 -0.38
CA ILE A 183 5.77 -10.21 -0.01
C ILE A 183 5.16 -11.52 -0.51
N SER A 184 4.76 -12.38 0.42
CA SER A 184 4.08 -13.65 0.12
C SER A 184 3.05 -13.95 1.19
N ASP A 185 2.11 -14.84 0.88
CA ASP A 185 1.24 -15.43 1.88
C ASP A 185 2.01 -16.43 2.78
N GLU A 186 1.32 -17.01 3.74
CA GLU A 186 1.90 -18.00 4.67
C GLU A 186 2.47 -19.24 3.97
N SER A 187 2.01 -19.53 2.75
CA SER A 187 2.48 -20.64 1.91
C SER A 187 3.63 -20.25 0.97
N GLY A 188 4.11 -18.99 1.03
CA GLY A 188 5.14 -18.47 0.14
C GLY A 188 4.64 -18.18 -1.29
N LEU A 189 3.32 -18.10 -1.49
CA LEU A 189 2.67 -17.81 -2.76
C LEU A 189 2.35 -16.32 -2.89
N ILE A 190 1.94 -15.92 -4.09
CA ILE A 190 1.47 -14.55 -4.36
C ILE A 190 0.24 -14.28 -3.48
N PRO A 191 0.25 -13.20 -2.68
CA PRO A 191 -0.89 -12.85 -1.84
C PRO A 191 -2.15 -12.62 -2.67
N ARG A 192 -3.31 -12.90 -2.07
CA ARG A 192 -4.61 -12.57 -2.67
C ARG A 192 -4.71 -11.07 -2.92
N GLY A 193 -5.29 -10.68 -4.05
CA GLY A 193 -5.68 -9.29 -4.28
C GLY A 193 -6.93 -8.92 -3.47
N PHE A 194 -7.11 -7.62 -3.31
CA PHE A 194 -8.27 -7.04 -2.61
C PHE A 194 -9.35 -6.62 -3.61
N SER A 195 -10.58 -6.65 -3.18
CA SER A 195 -11.65 -5.96 -3.91
C SER A 195 -11.75 -4.50 -3.43
N MET A 196 -12.28 -3.61 -4.28
CA MET A 196 -12.52 -2.21 -3.89
C MET A 196 -13.48 -2.08 -2.68
N SER A 197 -14.37 -3.04 -2.47
CA SER A 197 -15.28 -3.05 -1.32
C SER A 197 -14.60 -3.35 0.02
N GLU A 198 -13.39 -3.91 -0.01
CA GLU A 198 -12.58 -4.15 1.20
C GLU A 198 -11.82 -2.90 1.68
N LEU A 199 -11.86 -1.81 0.89
CA LEU A 199 -11.27 -0.51 1.26
C LEU A 199 -12.05 0.27 2.32
N ASP A 200 -13.17 -0.22 2.79
CA ASP A 200 -13.90 0.48 3.85
C ASP A 200 -12.97 0.65 5.06
N ALA A 201 -12.56 1.90 5.31
CA ALA A 201 -11.58 2.28 6.32
C ALA A 201 -11.92 1.79 7.74
N ALA A 202 -13.16 1.41 7.99
CA ALA A 202 -13.59 0.83 9.25
C ALA A 202 -13.00 -0.57 9.51
N PHE A 203 -12.48 -1.25 8.47
CA PHE A 203 -11.97 -2.62 8.54
C PHE A 203 -10.49 -2.77 8.20
N CYS A 204 -9.82 -1.71 7.73
CA CYS A 204 -8.40 -1.76 7.40
C CYS A 204 -7.55 -1.68 8.67
N GLY A 205 -7.05 -2.83 9.14
CA GLY A 205 -6.11 -2.93 10.25
C GLY A 205 -4.65 -2.68 9.83
N LYS A 206 -3.73 -2.75 10.79
CA LYS A 206 -2.28 -2.64 10.58
C LYS A 206 -1.77 -3.56 9.45
N GLU A 207 -2.28 -4.78 9.38
CA GLU A 207 -1.91 -5.77 8.36
C GLU A 207 -2.13 -5.25 6.93
N PHE A 208 -3.24 -4.55 6.68
CA PHE A 208 -3.50 -3.94 5.35
C PHE A 208 -2.47 -2.86 5.03
N TYR A 209 -2.20 -1.96 5.98
CA TYR A 209 -1.30 -0.82 5.77
C TYR A 209 0.20 -1.20 5.76
N SER A 210 0.55 -2.42 6.17
CA SER A 210 1.92 -2.94 6.19
C SER A 210 2.25 -3.87 5.02
N GLN A 211 1.37 -4.01 4.04
CA GLN A 211 1.57 -4.96 2.93
C GLN A 211 2.65 -4.55 1.92
N GLY A 212 3.03 -3.27 1.89
CA GLY A 212 3.98 -2.73 0.92
C GLY A 212 3.40 -2.57 -0.48
N ILE A 213 2.87 -3.63 -1.09
CA ILE A 213 2.14 -3.59 -2.36
C ILE A 213 0.73 -4.13 -2.16
N VAL A 214 -0.25 -3.26 -2.26
CA VAL A 214 -1.68 -3.63 -2.24
C VAL A 214 -2.20 -3.74 -3.65
N ARG A 215 -2.59 -4.94 -4.03
CA ARG A 215 -3.11 -5.23 -5.36
C ARG A 215 -4.62 -5.37 -5.32
N PHE A 216 -5.30 -4.63 -6.20
CA PHE A 216 -6.75 -4.75 -6.41
C PHE A 216 -7.03 -5.59 -7.65
N GLU A 217 -7.95 -6.54 -7.53
CA GLU A 217 -8.39 -7.40 -8.62
C GLU A 217 -9.74 -6.93 -9.16
N GLU A 218 -9.90 -7.01 -10.48
CA GLU A 218 -11.16 -6.71 -11.18
C GLU A 218 -11.79 -5.37 -10.77
N ILE A 219 -11.00 -4.30 -10.85
CA ILE A 219 -11.47 -2.97 -10.48
C ILE A 219 -12.62 -2.57 -11.39
N SER A 220 -13.81 -2.54 -10.83
CA SER A 220 -14.99 -1.95 -11.43
C SER A 220 -15.59 -0.94 -10.45
N ALA A 221 -15.26 0.34 -10.64
CA ALA A 221 -15.80 1.39 -9.78
C ALA A 221 -17.32 1.54 -10.01
N ARG A 222 -18.09 1.17 -9.01
CA ARG A 222 -19.56 1.26 -9.05
C ARG A 222 -20.12 2.44 -8.28
N ARG A 223 -19.35 3.03 -7.33
CA ARG A 223 -19.84 4.10 -6.44
C ARG A 223 -18.82 5.23 -6.33
N LYS A 224 -19.30 6.47 -6.31
CA LYS A 224 -18.45 7.65 -6.12
C LYS A 224 -17.72 7.62 -4.77
N ALA A 225 -18.37 7.13 -3.71
CA ALA A 225 -17.76 7.02 -2.38
C ALA A 225 -16.53 6.10 -2.36
N ASP A 226 -16.57 5.00 -3.13
CA ASP A 226 -15.45 4.06 -3.23
C ASP A 226 -14.22 4.73 -3.89
N ILE A 227 -14.46 5.61 -4.86
CA ILE A 227 -13.42 6.37 -5.57
C ILE A 227 -12.79 7.42 -4.65
N ASP A 228 -13.58 8.16 -3.88
CA ASP A 228 -13.09 9.20 -2.97
C ASP A 228 -12.26 8.57 -1.82
N THR A 229 -12.72 7.46 -1.28
CA THR A 229 -11.97 6.66 -0.29
C THR A 229 -10.65 6.16 -0.87
N PHE A 230 -10.68 5.62 -2.09
CA PHE A 230 -9.50 5.13 -2.80
C PHE A 230 -8.46 6.25 -3.03
N LYS A 231 -8.90 7.43 -3.50
CA LYS A 231 -8.02 8.59 -3.67
C LYS A 231 -7.35 8.99 -2.35
N THR A 232 -8.09 8.97 -1.26
CA THR A 232 -7.59 9.31 0.08
C THR A 232 -6.53 8.31 0.55
N VAL A 233 -6.78 7.01 0.36
CA VAL A 233 -5.86 5.94 0.76
C VAL A 233 -4.53 6.00 -0.01
N ILE A 234 -4.57 6.32 -1.32
CA ILE A 234 -3.35 6.44 -2.14
C ILE A 234 -2.48 7.60 -1.67
N THR A 235 -3.09 8.74 -1.35
CA THR A 235 -2.36 10.01 -1.13
C THR A 235 -1.90 10.23 0.29
N ASN A 236 -2.55 9.63 1.28
CA ASN A 236 -2.21 9.87 2.67
C ASN A 236 -1.34 8.74 3.24
N PRO A 237 -0.02 8.96 3.44
CA PRO A 237 0.83 7.95 4.06
C PRO A 237 0.54 7.79 5.56
N LYS A 238 0.04 8.85 6.25
CA LYS A 238 -0.36 8.77 7.66
C LYS A 238 -1.80 8.33 7.77
N VAL A 239 -2.00 7.16 8.33
CA VAL A 239 -3.32 6.56 8.51
C VAL A 239 -3.59 6.31 9.98
N THR A 240 -4.83 6.55 10.41
CA THR A 240 -5.27 6.18 11.76
C THR A 240 -5.83 4.77 11.71
N VAL A 241 -5.10 3.83 12.25
CA VAL A 241 -5.52 2.43 12.32
C VAL A 241 -6.44 2.25 13.53
N LYS A 242 -7.59 1.61 13.31
CA LYS A 242 -8.57 1.29 14.34
C LYS A 242 -8.76 -0.22 14.38
N GLU A 243 -8.17 -0.85 15.37
CA GLU A 243 -8.36 -2.27 15.61
C GLU A 243 -9.42 -2.52 16.67
N LYS A 244 -10.14 -3.63 16.54
CA LYS A 244 -11.19 -3.98 17.51
C LYS A 244 -10.59 -4.17 18.91
N TYR A 245 -11.15 -3.47 19.90
CA TYR A 245 -10.70 -3.49 21.30
C TYR A 245 -9.34 -2.85 21.59
N LYS A 246 -8.76 -2.11 20.63
CA LYS A 246 -7.53 -1.35 20.84
C LYS A 246 -7.76 0.15 20.68
N MET A 247 -6.87 0.95 21.25
CA MET A 247 -6.89 2.41 21.03
C MET A 247 -6.45 2.69 19.60
N PRO A 248 -7.10 3.67 18.92
CA PRO A 248 -6.64 4.11 17.61
C PRO A 248 -5.19 4.63 17.70
N PHE A 249 -4.35 4.28 16.75
CA PHE A 249 -2.98 4.77 16.66
C PHE A 249 -2.66 5.27 15.25
N GLU A 250 -1.71 6.19 15.14
CA GLU A 250 -1.21 6.64 13.85
C GLU A 250 -0.19 5.65 13.31
N PHE A 251 -0.31 5.32 12.02
CA PHE A 251 0.59 4.42 11.32
C PHE A 251 1.07 5.05 10.03
N LEU A 252 2.37 4.97 9.77
CA LEU A 252 2.97 5.44 8.53
C LEU A 252 2.98 4.29 7.50
N SER A 253 1.99 4.30 6.61
CA SER A 253 1.89 3.29 5.56
C SER A 253 2.90 3.54 4.45
N ARG A 254 3.70 2.52 4.14
CA ARG A 254 4.61 2.49 2.98
C ARG A 254 4.00 1.80 1.77
N ASN A 255 2.70 1.57 1.79
CA ASN A 255 2.00 0.89 0.70
C ASN A 255 2.08 1.67 -0.60
N SER A 256 2.31 0.94 -1.68
CA SER A 256 1.98 1.35 -3.03
C SER A 256 0.81 0.53 -3.54
N TYR A 257 -0.02 1.13 -4.36
CA TYR A 257 -1.29 0.57 -4.77
C TYR A 257 -1.29 0.30 -6.26
N CYS A 258 -1.79 -0.87 -6.66
CA CYS A 258 -1.95 -1.22 -8.06
C CYS A 258 -3.22 -2.04 -8.27
N GLY A 259 -3.62 -2.18 -9.51
CA GLY A 259 -4.77 -3.00 -9.84
C GLY A 259 -4.81 -3.43 -11.29
N THR A 260 -5.65 -4.42 -11.56
CA THR A 260 -5.83 -4.97 -12.88
C THR A 260 -7.27 -4.81 -13.33
N ALA A 261 -7.46 -4.52 -14.61
CA ALA A 261 -8.77 -4.42 -15.23
C ALA A 261 -8.71 -4.97 -16.66
N ASN A 262 -9.88 -5.33 -17.19
CA ASN A 262 -10.03 -5.69 -18.59
C ASN A 262 -10.43 -4.47 -19.44
N GLU A 263 -10.75 -3.36 -18.79
CA GLU A 263 -11.24 -2.12 -19.37
C GLU A 263 -10.55 -0.93 -18.69
N SER A 264 -10.50 0.22 -19.38
CA SER A 264 -9.86 1.43 -18.89
C SER A 264 -10.37 1.88 -17.52
N PHE A 265 -9.47 2.40 -16.70
CA PHE A 265 -9.75 3.04 -15.42
C PHE A 265 -10.42 4.41 -15.55
N GLN A 266 -10.68 4.90 -16.75
CA GLN A 266 -11.35 6.19 -16.98
C GLN A 266 -12.67 6.33 -16.19
N CYS A 267 -13.39 5.22 -15.96
CA CYS A 267 -14.61 5.26 -15.16
C CYS A 267 -14.39 5.63 -13.68
N MET A 268 -13.16 5.51 -13.18
CA MET A 268 -12.76 5.90 -11.82
C MET A 268 -12.30 7.36 -11.73
N ILE A 269 -12.11 8.01 -12.88
CA ILE A 269 -11.55 9.35 -12.95
C ILE A 269 -12.69 10.31 -13.26
N ASN A 270 -13.31 10.85 -12.21
CA ASN A 270 -14.36 11.87 -12.35
C ASN A 270 -13.80 13.29 -12.47
N ASP A 271 -12.48 13.45 -12.57
CA ASP A 271 -11.80 14.73 -12.41
C ASP A 271 -10.89 15.00 -13.61
N THR A 272 -10.98 16.21 -14.16
CA THR A 272 -10.09 16.68 -15.23
C THR A 272 -8.64 16.86 -14.76
N GLU A 273 -8.39 16.76 -13.46
CA GLU A 273 -7.07 16.88 -12.84
C GLU A 273 -6.57 15.53 -12.26
N ASN A 274 -6.70 14.44 -13.04
CA ASN A 274 -6.12 13.19 -12.61
C ASN A 274 -4.58 13.28 -12.59
N ARG A 275 -3.99 13.22 -11.40
CA ARG A 275 -2.54 13.16 -11.18
C ARG A 275 -2.10 11.91 -10.41
N ARG A 276 -3.02 10.96 -10.21
CA ARG A 276 -2.81 9.85 -9.28
C ARG A 276 -2.89 8.48 -9.92
N ILE A 277 -3.55 8.35 -11.05
CA ILE A 277 -3.78 7.05 -11.69
C ILE A 277 -2.98 6.99 -12.98
N ILE A 278 -2.04 6.06 -13.01
CA ILE A 278 -1.27 5.66 -14.18
C ILE A 278 -2.00 4.48 -14.81
N GLU A 279 -2.37 4.57 -16.09
CA GLU A 279 -2.92 3.45 -16.83
C GLU A 279 -1.89 2.90 -17.83
N ILE A 280 -1.68 1.58 -17.79
CA ILE A 280 -0.76 0.86 -18.69
C ILE A 280 -1.56 -0.16 -19.49
N ASN A 281 -1.46 -0.11 -20.82
CA ASN A 281 -2.06 -1.10 -21.71
C ASN A 281 -1.15 -2.34 -21.80
N TRP A 282 -1.28 -3.23 -20.83
CA TRP A 282 -0.40 -4.37 -20.68
C TRP A 282 -0.59 -5.41 -21.79
N LYS A 283 0.52 -5.85 -22.35
CA LYS A 283 0.56 -6.89 -23.37
C LYS A 283 1.19 -8.16 -22.83
N SER A 284 0.66 -9.29 -23.26
CA SER A 284 1.12 -10.60 -22.80
C SER A 284 2.61 -10.83 -23.08
N LEU A 285 3.34 -11.21 -22.03
CA LEU A 285 4.74 -11.66 -22.12
C LEU A 285 4.87 -13.15 -22.50
N LYS A 286 3.74 -13.85 -22.65
CA LYS A 286 3.72 -15.30 -22.91
C LYS A 286 4.52 -15.68 -24.17
N GLY A 287 5.45 -16.60 -24.01
CA GLY A 287 6.33 -17.07 -25.08
C GLY A 287 7.51 -16.14 -25.41
N LYS A 288 7.64 -14.98 -24.72
CA LYS A 288 8.73 -14.04 -24.92
C LYS A 288 9.65 -13.97 -23.70
N VAL A 289 9.06 -13.98 -22.48
CA VAL A 289 9.78 -13.98 -21.21
C VAL A 289 9.24 -15.13 -20.37
N SER A 290 10.11 -15.96 -19.81
CA SER A 290 9.70 -17.04 -18.92
C SER A 290 9.27 -16.51 -17.55
N LYS A 291 8.47 -17.29 -16.81
CA LYS A 291 8.04 -16.91 -15.45
C LYS A 291 9.22 -16.65 -14.51
N LYS A 292 10.30 -17.42 -14.64
CA LYS A 292 11.50 -17.27 -13.83
C LYS A 292 12.28 -15.99 -14.19
N GLU A 293 12.31 -15.64 -15.47
CA GLU A 293 12.95 -14.41 -15.95
C GLU A 293 12.21 -13.17 -15.45
N VAL A 294 10.85 -13.14 -15.49
CA VAL A 294 10.08 -12.03 -14.93
C VAL A 294 10.46 -11.78 -13.47
N ARG A 295 10.57 -12.84 -12.68
CA ARG A 295 10.99 -12.72 -11.28
C ARG A 295 12.42 -12.18 -11.15
N ASN A 296 13.36 -12.72 -11.94
CA ASN A 296 14.74 -12.28 -11.93
C ASN A 296 14.90 -10.81 -12.34
N ILE A 297 14.11 -10.34 -13.32
CA ILE A 297 14.09 -8.92 -13.72
C ILE A 297 13.67 -8.04 -12.52
N PHE A 298 12.64 -8.42 -11.78
CA PHE A 298 12.23 -7.65 -10.59
C PHE A 298 13.27 -7.69 -9.46
N ASP A 299 13.94 -8.84 -9.24
CA ASP A 299 15.01 -8.92 -8.26
C ASP A 299 16.18 -7.99 -8.63
N ARG A 300 16.51 -7.87 -9.92
CA ARG A 300 17.52 -6.94 -10.46
C ARG A 300 17.05 -5.49 -10.34
N LEU A 301 15.78 -5.17 -10.70
CA LEU A 301 15.20 -3.84 -10.54
C LEU A 301 15.29 -3.35 -9.09
N ILE A 302 14.99 -4.21 -8.13
CA ILE A 302 15.11 -3.86 -6.71
C ILE A 302 16.57 -3.59 -6.32
N ALA A 303 17.51 -4.38 -6.86
CA ALA A 303 18.92 -4.24 -6.55
C ALA A 303 19.56 -2.98 -7.19
N CYS A 304 19.11 -2.57 -8.39
CA CYS A 304 19.63 -1.40 -9.09
C CYS A 304 18.78 -0.14 -8.95
N CYS A 305 17.66 -0.18 -8.20
CA CYS A 305 16.78 0.97 -8.02
C CYS A 305 17.51 2.09 -7.27
N PRO A 306 17.71 3.26 -7.89
CA PRO A 306 18.34 4.39 -7.23
C PRO A 306 17.38 5.03 -6.20
N GLU A 307 17.97 5.63 -5.15
CA GLU A 307 17.23 6.46 -4.20
C GLU A 307 16.91 7.83 -4.80
N GLU A 308 17.84 8.35 -5.58
CA GLU A 308 17.68 9.62 -6.27
C GLU A 308 16.58 9.55 -7.32
N GLU A 309 15.92 10.66 -7.56
CA GLU A 309 14.89 10.79 -8.57
C GLU A 309 15.48 10.70 -9.99
N ILE A 310 15.01 9.73 -10.76
CA ILE A 310 15.46 9.47 -12.14
C ILE A 310 14.40 9.75 -13.19
N TYR A 311 13.22 10.17 -12.75
CA TYR A 311 12.09 10.55 -13.60
C TYR A 311 11.73 12.01 -13.34
N ASP A 312 11.46 12.74 -14.41
CA ASP A 312 10.91 14.09 -14.33
C ASP A 312 9.42 13.99 -13.98
N GLU A 313 9.05 14.44 -12.78
CA GLU A 313 7.66 14.37 -12.31
C GLU A 313 6.71 15.20 -13.18
N ASP A 314 7.12 16.34 -13.69
CA ASP A 314 6.30 17.18 -14.58
C ASP A 314 6.06 16.46 -15.91
N GLU A 315 7.07 15.75 -16.44
CA GLU A 315 6.92 14.92 -17.64
C GLU A 315 5.92 13.78 -17.35
N ILE A 316 6.05 13.07 -16.24
CA ILE A 316 5.13 11.98 -15.85
C ILE A 316 3.71 12.52 -15.67
N LEU A 317 3.52 13.63 -14.97
CA LEU A 317 2.21 14.25 -14.79
C LEU A 317 1.59 14.65 -16.14
N SER A 318 2.40 15.17 -17.08
CA SER A 318 1.92 15.48 -18.42
C SER A 318 1.40 14.23 -19.15
N TYR A 319 2.09 13.08 -19.02
CA TYR A 319 1.63 11.80 -19.58
C TYR A 319 0.35 11.30 -18.91
N ILE A 320 0.26 11.41 -17.57
CA ILE A 320 -0.96 11.03 -16.84
C ILE A 320 -2.15 11.88 -17.28
N HIS A 321 -1.96 13.20 -17.43
CA HIS A 321 -3.01 14.08 -17.94
C HIS A 321 -3.41 13.70 -19.37
N ALA A 322 -2.43 13.50 -20.25
CA ALA A 322 -2.69 13.15 -21.66
C ALA A 322 -3.43 11.81 -21.83
N GLN A 323 -3.28 10.87 -20.89
CA GLN A 323 -4.03 9.59 -20.92
C GLN A 323 -5.54 9.79 -20.82
N PHE A 324 -5.98 10.85 -20.15
CA PHE A 324 -7.38 11.08 -19.79
C PHE A 324 -7.95 12.37 -20.38
N ASP A 325 -7.11 13.26 -20.91
CA ASP A 325 -7.51 14.48 -21.62
C ASP A 325 -7.87 14.24 -23.11
N GLY A 326 -7.88 12.97 -23.51
CA GLY A 326 -8.15 12.61 -24.90
C GLY A 326 -9.52 13.07 -25.34
N ASP A 327 -9.55 13.98 -26.34
CA ASP A 327 -10.76 14.21 -27.11
C ASP A 327 -11.32 12.87 -27.57
N ILE A 328 -12.65 12.74 -27.51
CA ILE A 328 -13.31 11.57 -28.10
C ILE A 328 -13.03 11.64 -29.59
N THR A 329 -12.04 10.86 -30.03
CA THR A 329 -11.68 10.77 -31.44
C THR A 329 -12.68 9.90 -32.18
N ILE A 330 -12.71 10.03 -33.50
CA ILE A 330 -13.50 9.17 -34.39
C ILE A 330 -13.21 7.72 -34.12
N ASP A 331 -11.96 7.33 -33.86
CA ASP A 331 -11.56 5.96 -33.52
C ASP A 331 -12.21 5.44 -32.22
N LYS A 332 -12.39 6.29 -31.21
CA LYS A 332 -13.12 5.96 -29.99
C LYS A 332 -14.62 5.70 -30.27
N ILE A 333 -15.22 6.48 -31.17
CA ILE A 333 -16.60 6.24 -31.63
C ILE A 333 -16.68 4.88 -32.32
N TRP A 334 -15.71 4.57 -33.18
CA TRP A 334 -15.64 3.31 -33.90
C TRP A 334 -15.45 2.09 -32.98
N SER A 335 -14.81 2.25 -31.85
CA SER A 335 -14.61 1.19 -30.86
C SER A 335 -15.89 0.81 -30.09
N SER A 336 -16.92 1.67 -30.09
CA SER A 336 -18.19 1.42 -29.38
C SER A 336 -19.33 1.19 -30.36
N GLU A 337 -19.69 -0.08 -30.56
CA GLU A 337 -20.84 -0.46 -31.37
C GLU A 337 -22.16 0.15 -30.87
N ALA A 338 -22.33 0.21 -29.53
CA ALA A 338 -23.52 0.80 -28.91
C ALA A 338 -23.66 2.31 -29.23
N LEU A 339 -22.56 3.08 -29.19
CA LEU A 339 -22.58 4.48 -29.56
C LEU A 339 -22.82 4.67 -31.06
N ARG A 340 -22.17 3.91 -31.92
CA ARG A 340 -22.39 3.94 -33.36
C ARG A 340 -23.86 3.68 -33.72
N ASN A 341 -24.45 2.65 -33.17
CA ASN A 341 -25.87 2.29 -33.36
C ASN A 341 -26.79 3.43 -32.87
N LYS A 342 -26.46 4.04 -31.73
CA LYS A 342 -27.22 5.19 -31.21
C LYS A 342 -27.12 6.39 -32.12
N LEU A 343 -25.92 6.75 -32.58
CA LEU A 343 -25.71 7.91 -33.47
C LEU A 343 -26.34 7.71 -34.84
N SER A 344 -26.37 6.47 -35.33
CA SER A 344 -27.00 6.15 -36.65
C SER A 344 -28.51 6.07 -36.62
N SER A 345 -29.12 5.72 -35.49
CA SER A 345 -30.55 5.43 -35.40
C SER A 345 -31.37 6.46 -34.63
N ALA A 346 -30.77 7.26 -33.80
CA ALA A 346 -31.46 8.23 -32.95
C ALA A 346 -31.29 9.67 -33.44
N SER A 347 -32.29 10.51 -33.16
CA SER A 347 -32.24 11.95 -33.46
C SER A 347 -31.65 12.79 -32.35
N ARG A 348 -31.39 12.17 -31.17
CA ARG A 348 -30.91 12.87 -29.96
C ARG A 348 -30.05 11.97 -29.10
N ILE A 349 -29.12 12.59 -28.34
CA ILE A 349 -28.26 11.93 -27.39
C ILE A 349 -28.00 12.83 -26.18
N ARG A 350 -27.80 12.25 -25.01
CA ARG A 350 -27.44 12.96 -23.77
C ARG A 350 -25.99 12.69 -23.38
N VAL A 351 -25.40 13.63 -22.63
CA VAL A 351 -24.03 13.47 -22.10
C VAL A 351 -23.85 12.15 -21.33
N GLY A 352 -24.86 11.77 -20.53
CA GLY A 352 -24.84 10.51 -19.78
C GLY A 352 -24.79 9.27 -20.66
N GLU A 353 -25.45 9.28 -21.82
CA GLU A 353 -25.44 8.14 -22.77
C GLU A 353 -24.06 8.02 -23.43
N VAL A 354 -23.44 9.13 -23.85
CA VAL A 354 -22.07 9.11 -24.41
C VAL A 354 -21.07 8.62 -23.37
N LYS A 355 -21.17 9.12 -22.13
CA LYS A 355 -20.35 8.67 -21.01
C LYS A 355 -20.46 7.15 -20.83
N GLU A 356 -21.67 6.60 -20.86
CA GLU A 356 -21.92 5.19 -20.67
C GLU A 356 -21.36 4.35 -21.82
N TYR A 357 -21.62 4.74 -23.07
CA TYR A 357 -21.19 4.01 -24.26
C TYR A 357 -19.67 4.03 -24.48
N LEU A 358 -19.01 5.13 -24.18
CA LEU A 358 -17.55 5.29 -24.33
C LEU A 358 -16.80 5.07 -23.04
N ARG A 359 -17.51 4.90 -21.92
CA ARG A 359 -16.92 4.78 -20.58
C ARG A 359 -15.94 5.91 -20.27
N CYS A 360 -16.26 7.12 -20.72
CA CYS A 360 -15.47 8.32 -20.59
C CYS A 360 -15.98 9.21 -19.43
N SER A 361 -15.25 10.29 -19.11
CA SER A 361 -15.70 11.28 -18.13
C SER A 361 -16.89 12.11 -18.62
N PHE A 362 -17.61 12.77 -17.70
CA PHE A 362 -18.68 13.70 -18.06
C PHE A 362 -18.16 14.89 -18.85
N ALA A 363 -16.93 15.33 -18.56
CA ALA A 363 -16.27 16.46 -19.24
C ALA A 363 -15.96 16.09 -20.69
N GLU A 364 -15.36 14.92 -20.94
CA GLU A 364 -15.06 14.44 -22.29
C GLU A 364 -16.34 14.20 -23.10
N ALA A 365 -17.35 13.55 -22.51
CA ALA A 365 -18.64 13.35 -23.16
C ALA A 365 -19.31 14.69 -23.53
N ARG A 366 -19.20 15.70 -22.66
CA ARG A 366 -19.71 17.05 -22.92
C ARG A 366 -18.91 17.75 -24.02
N LYS A 367 -17.57 17.69 -23.95
CA LYS A 367 -16.68 18.29 -24.95
C LYS A 367 -16.94 17.70 -26.34
N PHE A 368 -17.08 16.38 -26.43
CA PHE A 368 -17.47 15.69 -27.66
C PHE A 368 -18.79 16.20 -28.24
N LEU A 369 -19.81 16.35 -27.39
CA LEU A 369 -21.13 16.83 -27.84
C LEU A 369 -21.19 18.32 -28.07
N GLN A 370 -20.12 19.10 -27.78
CA GLN A 370 -19.98 20.52 -28.13
C GLN A 370 -19.44 20.73 -29.53
N ASP A 371 -19.08 19.66 -30.24
CA ASP A 371 -18.72 19.80 -31.68
C ASP A 371 -19.97 20.16 -32.50
N GLU A 372 -20.11 21.44 -32.79
CA GLU A 372 -21.26 22.03 -33.53
C GLU A 372 -21.41 21.46 -34.94
N LYS A 373 -20.40 20.83 -35.50
CA LYS A 373 -20.47 20.13 -36.78
C LYS A 373 -21.38 18.91 -36.72
N TYR A 374 -21.43 18.21 -35.57
CA TYR A 374 -22.12 16.95 -35.42
C TYR A 374 -23.31 17.01 -34.46
N PHE A 375 -23.37 18.01 -33.59
CA PHE A 375 -24.35 18.10 -32.52
C PHE A 375 -24.86 19.53 -32.32
N GLU A 376 -26.17 19.64 -32.02
CA GLU A 376 -26.82 20.90 -31.66
C GLU A 376 -27.42 20.76 -30.27
N TYR A 377 -27.03 21.62 -29.31
CA TYR A 377 -27.59 21.61 -27.98
C TYR A 377 -29.02 22.15 -27.93
N VAL A 378 -29.91 21.41 -27.31
CA VAL A 378 -31.33 21.77 -27.12
C VAL A 378 -31.59 22.02 -25.65
N GLU A 379 -31.67 23.29 -25.25
CA GLU A 379 -31.77 23.74 -23.87
C GLU A 379 -33.07 23.22 -23.16
N SER A 380 -34.21 23.27 -23.87
CA SER A 380 -35.52 22.88 -23.31
C SER A 380 -35.62 21.41 -22.89
N GLY A 381 -34.72 20.55 -23.35
CA GLY A 381 -34.73 19.12 -23.07
C GLY A 381 -33.43 18.59 -22.45
N HIS A 382 -32.42 19.43 -22.27
CA HIS A 382 -31.08 19.05 -21.81
C HIS A 382 -30.48 17.86 -22.58
N TYR A 383 -30.59 17.90 -23.92
CA TYR A 383 -30.03 16.91 -24.83
C TYR A 383 -29.36 17.57 -26.03
N TYR A 384 -28.58 16.78 -26.77
CA TYR A 384 -27.99 17.19 -28.03
C TYR A 384 -28.75 16.53 -29.18
N ARG A 385 -29.11 17.33 -30.21
CA ARG A 385 -29.64 16.80 -31.45
C ARG A 385 -28.47 16.32 -32.29
N ILE A 386 -28.59 15.13 -32.84
CA ILE A 386 -27.59 14.51 -33.71
C ILE A 386 -27.79 15.09 -35.13
N LEU A 387 -26.75 15.70 -35.67
CA LEU A 387 -26.80 16.30 -37.02
C LEU A 387 -26.42 15.26 -38.09
N PRO A 388 -26.97 15.40 -39.32
CA PRO A 388 -26.70 14.44 -40.40
C PRO A 388 -25.21 14.28 -40.74
N ALA A 389 -24.39 15.32 -40.58
CA ALA A 389 -22.97 15.29 -40.84
C ALA A 389 -22.20 14.20 -40.09
N ILE A 390 -22.72 13.69 -38.95
CA ILE A 390 -22.09 12.57 -38.27
C ILE A 390 -22.23 11.27 -39.04
N LEU A 391 -23.28 11.12 -39.83
CA LEU A 391 -23.51 9.90 -40.60
C LEU A 391 -22.46 9.74 -41.71
N ASP A 392 -21.94 10.85 -42.24
CA ASP A 392 -20.83 10.83 -43.22
C ASP A 392 -19.57 10.25 -42.59
N VAL A 393 -19.35 10.50 -41.29
CA VAL A 393 -18.22 9.96 -40.51
C VAL A 393 -18.42 8.49 -40.20
N LEU A 394 -19.66 8.09 -39.91
CA LEU A 394 -20.00 6.70 -39.52
C LEU A 394 -20.08 5.73 -40.70
N ASN A 395 -20.23 6.23 -41.94
CA ASN A 395 -20.35 5.45 -43.16
C ASN A 395 -19.05 5.33 -43.96
N VAL A 396 -17.94 5.91 -43.47
CA VAL A 396 -16.62 5.73 -44.07
C VAL A 396 -16.07 4.37 -43.61
N GLU A 397 -16.22 3.35 -44.46
CA GLU A 397 -15.47 2.10 -44.36
C GLU A 397 -14.11 2.23 -45.03
#